data_8a25febbc3a7e83f57d39a5e2e15d114
#
_entry.id   8a25febbc3a7e83f57d39a5e2e15d114
#
_cell.length_a   1.000
_cell.length_b   1.000
_cell.length_c   1.000
_cell.angle_alpha   90.00
_cell.angle_beta   90.00
_cell.angle_gamma   90.00
#
_symmetry.space_group_name_H-M   'P 1'
#
loop_
_entity.id
_entity.type
_entity.pdbx_description
1 polymer ?
#
loop_
_entity_poly.entity_id
_entity_poly.type
_entity_poly.pdbx_seq_one_letter_code
_entity_poly.pdbx_strand_id
1 'polypeptide(L)'
;MSDTLIGLVSQYSPSGEERRAVEWLVERMKSLGYGESFIDEAGNAVGVMGKGSKQVILLGHIDTVSGEISVREENGILYGRGAVDAKGPLACFVDAVASVGVQDGWQFVVIGAVEEERNSEGARFVAQKYKPDFAIIGEPNRWDRIALGYKGSAWANVIVKREQAHTASREETAAEIAVDVWLKIKAYVSEFNEDKKRVFDQLLLTLRGMDSGQDGFEQSATLKVGARLPVEVSPEDWYQKLEGIV
;
A
#
# COMPACT_ATOMS: atom_id res chain seq x y z
N MET A 1 -11.02 -21.54 10.51
CA MET A 1 -10.76 -20.21 9.91
C MET A 1 -11.91 -19.29 10.30
N SER A 2 -11.68 -17.98 10.39
CA SER A 2 -12.75 -17.05 10.81
C SER A 2 -13.74 -16.81 9.68
N ASP A 3 -15.05 -16.84 9.99
CA ASP A 3 -16.12 -16.51 9.04
C ASP A 3 -16.01 -15.06 8.54
N THR A 4 -15.49 -14.16 9.39
CA THR A 4 -15.25 -12.76 9.02
C THR A 4 -14.20 -12.66 7.93
N LEU A 5 -13.10 -13.38 8.04
CA LEU A 5 -12.05 -13.40 7.03
C LEU A 5 -12.55 -13.99 5.70
N ILE A 6 -13.20 -15.16 5.75
CA ILE A 6 -13.75 -15.82 4.54
C ILE A 6 -14.74 -14.88 3.84
N GLY A 7 -15.65 -14.28 4.60
CA GLY A 7 -16.65 -13.39 4.06
C GLY A 7 -16.06 -12.12 3.43
N LEU A 8 -15.10 -11.47 4.09
CA LEU A 8 -14.40 -10.30 3.52
C LEU A 8 -13.65 -10.63 2.25
N VAL A 9 -12.88 -11.73 2.24
CA VAL A 9 -12.11 -12.14 1.06
C VAL A 9 -13.03 -12.50 -0.12
N SER A 10 -14.23 -13.01 0.18
CA SER A 10 -15.26 -13.30 -0.84
C SER A 10 -15.89 -12.06 -1.48
N GLN A 11 -15.67 -10.88 -0.90
CA GLN A 11 -16.07 -9.61 -1.51
C GLN A 11 -14.87 -9.01 -2.24
N TYR A 12 -14.70 -9.31 -3.54
CA TYR A 12 -13.65 -8.66 -4.34
C TYR A 12 -13.88 -7.15 -4.36
N SER A 13 -12.87 -6.37 -3.97
CA SER A 13 -12.99 -4.93 -3.71
C SER A 13 -11.72 -4.19 -4.13
N PRO A 14 -11.41 -4.08 -5.43
CA PRO A 14 -10.31 -3.23 -5.87
C PRO A 14 -10.58 -1.76 -5.51
N SER A 15 -9.51 -0.96 -5.31
CA SER A 15 -9.63 0.46 -4.93
C SER A 15 -10.57 1.22 -5.88
N GLY A 16 -11.60 1.85 -5.30
CA GLY A 16 -12.70 2.54 -6.00
C GLY A 16 -13.94 1.67 -6.22
N GLU A 17 -13.91 0.38 -5.88
CA GLU A 17 -15.05 -0.56 -6.03
C GLU A 17 -15.36 -1.32 -4.73
N GLU A 18 -15.09 -0.72 -3.56
CA GLU A 18 -15.18 -1.36 -2.24
C GLU A 18 -16.58 -1.50 -1.68
N ARG A 19 -17.58 -0.85 -2.28
CA ARG A 19 -18.93 -0.70 -1.74
C ARG A 19 -19.53 -2.00 -1.19
N ARG A 20 -19.40 -3.09 -1.94
CA ARG A 20 -19.96 -4.40 -1.53
C ARG A 20 -19.26 -4.96 -0.29
N ALA A 21 -17.93 -4.83 -0.21
CA ALA A 21 -17.15 -5.29 0.94
C ALA A 21 -17.47 -4.45 2.18
N VAL A 22 -17.62 -3.13 2.03
CA VAL A 22 -17.99 -2.19 3.09
C VAL A 22 -19.37 -2.52 3.66
N GLU A 23 -20.39 -2.67 2.80
CA GLU A 23 -21.73 -3.04 3.21
C GLU A 23 -21.76 -4.40 3.93
N TRP A 24 -21.05 -5.38 3.40
CA TRP A 24 -20.93 -6.69 4.02
C TRP A 24 -20.28 -6.61 5.41
N LEU A 25 -19.21 -5.83 5.57
CA LEU A 25 -18.51 -5.68 6.85
C LEU A 25 -19.36 -4.98 7.90
N VAL A 26 -20.10 -3.94 7.52
CA VAL A 26 -21.04 -3.26 8.40
C VAL A 26 -22.08 -4.23 8.94
N GLU A 27 -22.71 -5.05 8.09
CA GLU A 27 -23.68 -6.06 8.52
C GLU A 27 -23.03 -7.18 9.37
N ARG A 28 -21.78 -7.56 9.04
CA ARG A 28 -21.05 -8.52 9.85
C ARG A 28 -20.77 -8.00 11.26
N MET A 29 -20.30 -6.77 11.42
CA MET A 29 -20.06 -6.16 12.73
C MET A 29 -21.37 -6.06 13.53
N LYS A 30 -22.49 -5.70 12.88
CA LYS A 30 -23.81 -5.72 13.49
C LYS A 30 -24.18 -7.10 14.04
N SER A 31 -23.99 -8.13 13.23
CA SER A 31 -24.28 -9.54 13.62
C SER A 31 -23.40 -10.02 14.79
N LEU A 32 -22.22 -9.44 14.96
CA LEU A 32 -21.28 -9.72 16.04
C LEU A 32 -21.56 -8.91 17.33
N GLY A 33 -22.63 -8.09 17.37
CA GLY A 33 -23.05 -7.37 18.55
C GLY A 33 -22.35 -6.04 18.79
N TYR A 34 -21.76 -5.42 17.76
CA TYR A 34 -21.31 -4.04 17.83
C TYR A 34 -22.51 -3.11 18.15
N GLY A 35 -22.29 -2.13 19.03
CA GLY A 35 -23.34 -1.20 19.45
C GLY A 35 -23.79 -0.27 18.34
N GLU A 36 -22.84 0.11 17.46
CA GLU A 36 -23.11 0.88 16.24
C GLU A 36 -22.27 0.29 15.10
N SER A 37 -22.83 0.25 13.89
CA SER A 37 -22.14 -0.14 12.67
C SER A 37 -22.73 0.61 11.49
N PHE A 38 -21.90 1.35 10.75
CA PHE A 38 -22.34 2.24 9.69
C PHE A 38 -21.24 2.46 8.64
N ILE A 39 -21.63 3.08 7.54
CA ILE A 39 -20.70 3.60 6.52
C ILE A 39 -20.52 5.09 6.79
N ASP A 40 -19.28 5.56 6.92
CA ASP A 40 -19.00 6.98 7.12
C ASP A 40 -19.02 7.79 5.82
N GLU A 41 -18.77 9.09 5.92
CA GLU A 41 -18.85 10.05 4.81
C GLU A 41 -17.76 9.83 3.75
N ALA A 42 -16.66 9.16 4.11
CA ALA A 42 -15.61 8.77 3.16
C ALA A 42 -15.87 7.39 2.51
N GLY A 43 -16.89 6.67 2.99
CA GLY A 43 -17.22 5.33 2.51
C GLY A 43 -16.58 4.19 3.31
N ASN A 44 -15.92 4.48 4.43
CA ASN A 44 -15.32 3.46 5.29
C ASN A 44 -16.42 2.66 6.02
N ALA A 45 -16.14 1.37 6.26
CA ALA A 45 -16.93 0.57 7.18
C ALA A 45 -16.50 0.85 8.62
N VAL A 46 -17.41 1.29 9.47
CA VAL A 46 -17.13 1.64 10.87
C VAL A 46 -17.98 0.80 11.82
N GLY A 47 -17.35 0.22 12.82
CA GLY A 47 -18.00 -0.50 13.91
C GLY A 47 -17.55 0.02 15.26
N VAL A 48 -18.50 0.29 16.18
CA VAL A 48 -18.22 0.84 17.50
C VAL A 48 -18.70 -0.12 18.59
N MET A 49 -17.79 -0.45 19.52
CA MET A 49 -18.06 -1.27 20.68
C MET A 49 -17.76 -0.48 21.97
N GLY A 50 -18.75 -0.38 22.87
CA GLY A 50 -18.65 0.38 24.12
C GLY A 50 -18.90 1.89 23.95
N LYS A 51 -18.94 2.60 25.11
CA LYS A 51 -19.28 4.04 25.18
C LYS A 51 -18.35 4.80 26.13
N GLY A 52 -17.17 4.26 26.42
CA GLY A 52 -16.21 4.88 27.34
C GLY A 52 -15.56 6.14 26.76
N SER A 53 -14.93 6.91 27.66
CA SER A 53 -14.21 8.13 27.28
C SER A 53 -12.82 7.85 26.70
N LYS A 54 -12.25 6.67 26.95
CA LYS A 54 -10.97 6.23 26.35
C LYS A 54 -11.25 5.51 25.04
N GLN A 55 -10.61 5.97 23.96
CA GLN A 55 -10.87 5.44 22.63
C GLN A 55 -9.66 4.71 22.07
N VAL A 56 -9.91 3.51 21.54
CA VAL A 56 -8.95 2.75 20.73
C VAL A 56 -9.49 2.62 19.32
N ILE A 57 -8.73 3.08 18.33
CA ILE A 57 -9.02 2.81 16.92
C ILE A 57 -8.21 1.62 16.44
N LEU A 58 -8.87 0.69 15.75
CA LEU A 58 -8.28 -0.41 15.03
C LEU A 58 -8.57 -0.20 13.54
N LEU A 59 -7.57 0.26 12.80
CA LEU A 59 -7.68 0.67 11.41
C LEU A 59 -6.98 -0.34 10.50
N GLY A 60 -7.72 -0.94 9.58
CA GLY A 60 -7.19 -1.71 8.46
C GLY A 60 -7.84 -1.25 7.16
N HIS A 61 -7.29 -1.61 6.00
CA HIS A 61 -7.94 -1.30 4.74
C HIS A 61 -8.78 -2.46 4.21
N ILE A 62 -9.81 -2.12 3.43
CA ILE A 62 -10.79 -3.07 2.89
C ILE A 62 -10.64 -3.26 1.38
N ASP A 63 -9.95 -2.33 0.73
CA ASP A 63 -9.64 -2.42 -0.69
C ASP A 63 -8.44 -3.34 -0.96
N THR A 64 -8.21 -3.60 -2.22
CA THR A 64 -7.09 -4.41 -2.71
C THR A 64 -6.58 -3.86 -4.03
N VAL A 65 -5.35 -4.20 -4.39
CA VAL A 65 -4.90 -4.05 -5.78
C VAL A 65 -5.77 -4.88 -6.73
N SER A 66 -5.79 -4.51 -8.00
CA SER A 66 -6.53 -5.22 -9.04
C SER A 66 -6.00 -6.64 -9.27
N GLY A 67 -6.84 -7.50 -9.81
CA GLY A 67 -6.56 -8.90 -10.13
C GLY A 67 -7.26 -9.85 -9.15
N GLU A 68 -8.43 -10.34 -9.55
CA GLU A 68 -9.21 -11.29 -8.76
C GLU A 68 -8.48 -12.63 -8.61
N ILE A 69 -8.55 -13.22 -7.42
CA ILE A 69 -8.07 -14.57 -7.13
C ILE A 69 -9.26 -15.34 -6.58
N SER A 70 -9.61 -16.45 -7.21
CA SER A 70 -10.72 -17.31 -6.78
C SER A 70 -10.55 -17.73 -5.32
N VAL A 71 -11.57 -17.45 -4.52
CA VAL A 71 -11.54 -17.78 -3.09
C VAL A 71 -11.67 -19.28 -2.92
N ARG A 72 -10.72 -19.89 -2.22
CA ARG A 72 -10.73 -21.31 -1.89
C ARG A 72 -9.96 -21.57 -0.60
N GLU A 73 -10.37 -22.59 0.11
CA GLU A 73 -9.65 -23.12 1.27
C GLU A 73 -9.07 -24.49 0.91
N GLU A 74 -7.75 -24.63 1.09
CA GLU A 74 -7.02 -25.87 0.85
C GLU A 74 -6.02 -26.11 1.98
N ASN A 75 -6.09 -27.27 2.62
CA ASN A 75 -5.18 -27.65 3.72
C ASN A 75 -5.11 -26.62 4.87
N GLY A 76 -6.22 -25.96 5.20
CA GLY A 76 -6.29 -24.94 6.23
C GLY A 76 -5.71 -23.58 5.82
N ILE A 77 -5.41 -23.37 4.56
CA ILE A 77 -4.94 -22.09 3.98
C ILE A 77 -6.06 -21.50 3.12
N LEU A 78 -6.37 -20.21 3.40
CA LEU A 78 -7.31 -19.44 2.58
C LEU A 78 -6.56 -18.73 1.45
N TYR A 79 -6.98 -18.98 0.23
CA TYR A 79 -6.53 -18.26 -0.97
C TYR A 79 -7.60 -17.27 -1.40
N GLY A 80 -7.20 -16.06 -1.79
CA GLY A 80 -8.07 -15.02 -2.29
C GLY A 80 -7.37 -13.67 -2.31
N ARG A 81 -7.81 -12.75 -3.16
CA ARG A 81 -7.26 -11.41 -3.19
C ARG A 81 -7.54 -10.68 -1.86
N GLY A 82 -6.51 -10.11 -1.24
CA GLY A 82 -6.62 -9.43 0.04
C GLY A 82 -6.58 -10.36 1.27
N ALA A 83 -6.42 -11.68 1.12
CA ALA A 83 -6.38 -12.60 2.26
C ALA A 83 -5.27 -12.26 3.28
N VAL A 84 -4.19 -11.65 2.83
CA VAL A 84 -3.07 -11.17 3.66
C VAL A 84 -3.07 -9.64 3.72
N ASP A 85 -3.18 -8.97 2.58
CA ASP A 85 -3.07 -7.52 2.43
C ASP A 85 -4.42 -6.92 2.00
N ALA A 86 -5.24 -6.29 2.91
CA ALA A 86 -5.09 -6.44 4.38
C ALA A 86 -6.41 -6.85 5.05
N LYS A 87 -7.27 -7.65 4.34
CA LYS A 87 -8.52 -8.18 4.93
C LYS A 87 -8.25 -9.15 6.10
N GLY A 88 -7.06 -9.81 6.11
CA GLY A 88 -6.63 -10.65 7.22
C GLY A 88 -6.53 -9.88 8.54
N PRO A 89 -5.67 -8.86 8.63
CA PRO A 89 -5.59 -7.98 9.81
C PRO A 89 -6.92 -7.33 10.18
N LEU A 90 -7.69 -6.83 9.20
CA LEU A 90 -9.00 -6.24 9.45
C LEU A 90 -10.00 -7.22 10.06
N ALA A 91 -10.07 -8.44 9.55
CA ALA A 91 -10.93 -9.50 10.12
C ALA A 91 -10.51 -9.85 11.56
N CYS A 92 -9.19 -9.90 11.83
CA CYS A 92 -8.65 -10.07 13.18
C CYS A 92 -9.16 -8.97 14.13
N PHE A 93 -9.15 -7.71 13.72
CA PHE A 93 -9.63 -6.60 14.53
C PHE A 93 -11.12 -6.74 14.84
N VAL A 94 -11.92 -7.05 13.82
CA VAL A 94 -13.37 -7.24 13.97
C VAL A 94 -13.68 -8.36 14.97
N ASP A 95 -13.05 -9.51 14.79
CA ASP A 95 -13.33 -10.68 15.64
C ASP A 95 -12.76 -10.50 17.06
N ALA A 96 -11.60 -9.87 17.21
CA ALA A 96 -10.99 -9.59 18.51
C ALA A 96 -11.85 -8.64 19.34
N VAL A 97 -12.32 -7.53 18.76
CA VAL A 97 -13.20 -6.58 19.47
C VAL A 97 -14.54 -7.22 19.82
N ALA A 98 -15.12 -8.03 18.93
CA ALA A 98 -16.34 -8.78 19.23
C ALA A 98 -16.14 -9.79 20.37
N SER A 99 -14.97 -10.45 20.42
CA SER A 99 -14.64 -11.41 21.48
C SER A 99 -14.38 -10.74 22.83
N VAL A 100 -13.73 -9.57 22.84
CA VAL A 100 -13.48 -8.77 24.07
C VAL A 100 -14.78 -8.16 24.59
N GLY A 101 -15.67 -7.76 23.68
CA GLY A 101 -16.94 -7.12 24.02
C GLY A 101 -16.80 -5.73 24.66
N VAL A 102 -17.87 -5.28 25.29
CA VAL A 102 -17.89 -3.98 25.97
C VAL A 102 -16.97 -4.01 27.21
N GLN A 103 -16.12 -2.99 27.33
CA GLN A 103 -15.25 -2.78 28.47
C GLN A 103 -15.57 -1.43 29.13
N ASP A 104 -15.67 -1.41 30.46
CA ASP A 104 -15.97 -0.20 31.20
C ASP A 104 -14.92 0.89 31.00
N GLY A 105 -15.39 2.09 30.64
CA GLY A 105 -14.53 3.25 30.39
C GLY A 105 -13.88 3.28 29.01
N TRP A 106 -14.04 2.23 28.17
CA TRP A 106 -13.45 2.13 26.84
C TRP A 106 -14.46 2.16 25.70
N GLN A 107 -14.03 2.66 24.58
CA GLN A 107 -14.69 2.57 23.29
C GLN A 107 -13.70 2.05 22.26
N PHE A 108 -14.06 0.96 21.60
CA PHE A 108 -13.30 0.40 20.48
C PHE A 108 -13.99 0.79 19.18
N VAL A 109 -13.21 1.32 18.23
CA VAL A 109 -13.69 1.70 16.91
C VAL A 109 -12.89 0.92 15.88
N VAL A 110 -13.52 -0.04 15.20
CA VAL A 110 -12.92 -0.79 14.09
C VAL A 110 -13.30 -0.13 12.79
N ILE A 111 -12.32 0.13 11.95
CA ILE A 111 -12.52 0.83 10.67
C ILE A 111 -11.88 0.03 9.54
N GLY A 112 -12.69 -0.34 8.55
CA GLY A 112 -12.24 -0.83 7.26
C GLY A 112 -12.16 0.34 6.28
N ALA A 113 -10.96 0.90 6.12
CA ALA A 113 -10.71 2.07 5.28
C ALA A 113 -10.73 1.72 3.80
N VAL A 114 -11.24 2.64 2.98
CA VAL A 114 -11.25 2.54 1.52
C VAL A 114 -10.03 3.23 0.90
N GLU A 115 -9.68 2.81 -0.32
CA GLU A 115 -8.66 3.43 -1.18
C GLU A 115 -7.24 3.50 -0.57
N GLU A 116 -6.85 2.57 0.29
CA GLU A 116 -5.46 2.53 0.82
C GLU A 116 -4.46 2.31 -0.30
N GLU A 117 -4.73 1.36 -1.17
CA GLU A 117 -3.88 0.96 -2.31
C GLU A 117 -3.84 2.02 -3.45
N ARG A 118 -4.41 3.20 -3.21
CA ARG A 118 -4.49 4.31 -4.17
C ARG A 118 -4.11 5.65 -3.54
N ASN A 119 -5.08 6.39 -2.99
CA ASN A 119 -4.90 7.75 -2.44
C ASN A 119 -5.06 7.82 -0.92
N SER A 120 -5.41 6.69 -0.27
CA SER A 120 -5.70 6.59 1.17
C SER A 120 -6.79 7.56 1.65
N GLU A 121 -7.81 7.83 0.83
CA GLU A 121 -8.89 8.79 1.15
C GLU A 121 -9.60 8.42 2.45
N GLY A 122 -9.91 7.13 2.64
CA GLY A 122 -10.54 6.64 3.86
C GLY A 122 -9.71 6.93 5.12
N ALA A 123 -8.43 6.60 5.10
CA ALA A 123 -7.53 6.81 6.24
C ALA A 123 -7.28 8.31 6.50
N ARG A 124 -7.18 9.14 5.46
CA ARG A 124 -7.07 10.61 5.59
C ARG A 124 -8.26 11.21 6.31
N PHE A 125 -9.48 10.77 5.98
CA PHE A 125 -10.70 11.18 6.65
C PHE A 125 -10.68 10.78 8.13
N VAL A 126 -10.31 9.52 8.43
CA VAL A 126 -10.19 9.03 9.81
C VAL A 126 -9.23 9.88 10.63
N ALA A 127 -8.05 10.21 10.10
CA ALA A 127 -7.03 11.01 10.76
C ALA A 127 -7.51 12.44 11.11
N GLN A 128 -8.44 12.99 10.33
CA GLN A 128 -9.04 14.30 10.59
C GLN A 128 -10.19 14.22 11.61
N LYS A 129 -11.01 13.17 11.52
CA LYS A 129 -12.24 13.01 12.31
C LYS A 129 -12.00 12.53 13.73
N TYR A 130 -11.04 11.64 13.94
CA TYR A 130 -10.81 10.98 15.23
C TYR A 130 -9.55 11.48 15.92
N LYS A 131 -9.59 11.49 17.26
CA LYS A 131 -8.43 11.81 18.15
C LYS A 131 -8.36 10.76 19.25
N PRO A 132 -8.03 9.50 18.94
CA PRO A 132 -8.06 8.41 19.90
C PRO A 132 -6.90 8.50 20.90
N ASP A 133 -7.06 7.82 22.05
CA ASP A 133 -5.97 7.60 23.00
C ASP A 133 -4.94 6.62 22.43
N PHE A 134 -5.40 5.62 21.66
CA PHE A 134 -4.55 4.63 20.99
C PHE A 134 -5.06 4.32 19.59
N ALA A 135 -4.13 4.07 18.68
CA ALA A 135 -4.42 3.58 17.34
C ALA A 135 -3.57 2.33 17.04
N ILE A 136 -4.22 1.31 16.49
CA ILE A 136 -3.57 0.09 16.00
C ILE A 136 -3.85 0.00 14.49
N ILE A 137 -2.78 -0.03 13.70
CA ILE A 137 -2.88 -0.12 12.25
C ILE A 137 -2.60 -1.56 11.82
N GLY A 138 -3.55 -2.14 11.09
CA GLY A 138 -3.50 -3.52 10.62
C GLY A 138 -2.96 -3.63 9.21
N GLU A 139 -1.66 -3.91 9.12
CA GLU A 139 -0.93 -4.14 7.88
C GLU A 139 -0.25 -5.51 7.90
N PRO A 140 0.14 -6.09 6.75
CA PRO A 140 0.85 -7.35 6.68
C PRO A 140 2.22 -7.28 7.35
N ASN A 141 2.23 -7.50 8.63
CA ASN A 141 3.42 -7.62 9.45
C ASN A 141 3.56 -9.04 9.98
N ARG A 142 4.65 -9.32 10.68
CA ARG A 142 4.70 -10.56 11.45
C ARG A 142 3.68 -10.49 12.57
N TRP A 143 2.92 -11.57 12.76
CA TRP A 143 1.85 -11.70 13.75
C TRP A 143 2.32 -11.47 15.20
N ASP A 144 3.62 -11.61 15.46
CA ASP A 144 4.28 -11.55 16.76
C ASP A 144 5.09 -10.26 16.99
N ARG A 145 4.93 -9.24 16.12
CA ARG A 145 5.75 -8.02 16.15
C ARG A 145 4.96 -6.76 15.86
N ILE A 146 5.50 -5.66 16.38
CA ILE A 146 5.03 -4.30 16.06
C ILE A 146 6.05 -3.67 15.11
N ALA A 147 5.59 -3.09 13.99
CA ALA A 147 6.45 -2.32 13.11
C ALA A 147 6.85 -1.01 13.79
N LEU A 148 8.14 -0.72 13.80
CA LEU A 148 8.70 0.52 14.37
C LEU A 148 8.97 1.58 13.30
N GLY A 149 8.79 1.24 12.03
CA GLY A 149 9.01 2.15 10.92
C GLY A 149 8.88 1.46 9.57
N TYR A 150 8.72 2.26 8.54
CA TYR A 150 8.63 1.85 7.14
C TYR A 150 9.70 2.56 6.32
N LYS A 151 10.09 1.94 5.20
CA LYS A 151 10.95 2.59 4.23
C LYS A 151 10.17 3.67 3.48
N GLY A 152 10.82 4.78 3.17
CA GLY A 152 10.28 5.77 2.26
C GLY A 152 10.06 5.20 0.86
N SER A 153 9.27 5.90 0.04
CA SER A 153 9.04 5.60 -1.37
C SER A 153 9.27 6.84 -2.21
N ALA A 154 9.97 6.68 -3.33
CA ALA A 154 10.13 7.73 -4.33
C ALA A 154 9.93 7.14 -5.73
N TRP A 155 9.28 7.90 -6.60
CA TRP A 155 8.95 7.51 -7.96
C TRP A 155 9.39 8.60 -8.91
N ALA A 156 10.10 8.23 -9.99
CA ALA A 156 10.55 9.17 -11.00
C ALA A 156 10.34 8.60 -12.41
N ASN A 157 10.02 9.48 -13.34
CA ASN A 157 10.14 9.21 -14.76
C ASN A 157 11.40 9.90 -15.25
N VAL A 158 12.36 9.11 -15.72
CA VAL A 158 13.55 9.60 -16.42
C VAL A 158 13.23 9.58 -17.89
N ILE A 159 13.23 10.75 -18.52
CA ILE A 159 12.85 10.92 -19.92
C ILE A 159 14.10 11.37 -20.72
N VAL A 160 14.48 10.56 -21.67
CA VAL A 160 15.53 10.87 -22.65
C VAL A 160 14.87 11.25 -23.95
N LYS A 161 15.25 12.42 -24.48
CA LYS A 161 14.79 12.91 -25.78
C LYS A 161 15.98 13.33 -26.64
N ARG A 162 15.94 13.03 -27.91
CA ARG A 162 16.91 13.50 -28.88
C ARG A 162 16.35 13.53 -30.29
N GLU A 163 16.98 14.31 -31.15
CA GLU A 163 16.64 14.32 -32.57
C GLU A 163 16.90 12.95 -33.20
N GLN A 164 16.09 12.59 -34.17
CA GLN A 164 16.24 11.33 -34.88
C GLN A 164 17.46 11.39 -35.80
N ALA A 165 18.40 10.49 -35.59
CA ALA A 165 19.55 10.28 -36.44
C ALA A 165 19.27 9.16 -37.46
N HIS A 166 19.97 9.19 -38.61
CA HIS A 166 19.91 8.11 -39.58
C HIS A 166 20.54 6.83 -38.99
N THR A 167 19.92 5.67 -39.24
CA THR A 167 20.40 4.38 -38.69
C THR A 167 21.83 4.01 -39.02
N ALA A 168 22.44 4.66 -40.03
CA ALA A 168 23.86 4.54 -40.37
C ALA A 168 24.74 5.53 -39.60
N SER A 169 24.21 6.40 -38.78
CA SER A 169 25.01 7.25 -37.87
C SER A 169 25.58 6.40 -36.73
N ARG A 170 26.67 6.88 -36.10
CA ARG A 170 27.24 6.24 -34.91
C ARG A 170 26.65 6.81 -33.60
N GLU A 171 25.59 7.58 -33.70
CA GLU A 171 24.95 8.21 -32.57
C GLU A 171 24.05 7.23 -31.83
N GLU A 172 24.17 7.23 -30.52
CA GLU A 172 23.29 6.43 -29.66
C GLU A 172 21.83 6.87 -29.77
N THR A 173 20.93 5.92 -29.76
CA THR A 173 19.48 6.16 -29.72
C THR A 173 19.05 6.63 -28.32
N ALA A 174 17.88 7.26 -28.23
CA ALA A 174 17.31 7.61 -26.93
C ALA A 174 17.13 6.39 -26.02
N ALA A 175 16.86 5.22 -26.61
CA ALA A 175 16.73 3.97 -25.85
C ALA A 175 18.06 3.48 -25.29
N GLU A 176 19.15 3.55 -26.05
CA GLU A 176 20.52 3.18 -25.62
C GLU A 176 20.97 4.09 -24.49
N ILE A 177 20.79 5.42 -24.64
CA ILE A 177 21.10 6.39 -23.57
C ILE A 177 20.29 6.10 -22.30
N ALA A 178 18.98 5.77 -22.43
CA ALA A 178 18.17 5.41 -21.28
C ALA A 178 18.68 4.16 -20.57
N VAL A 179 19.16 3.15 -21.30
CA VAL A 179 19.79 1.95 -20.72
C VAL A 179 21.05 2.34 -19.94
N ASP A 180 21.89 3.20 -20.49
CA ASP A 180 23.11 3.65 -19.81
C ASP A 180 22.80 4.46 -18.55
N VAL A 181 21.80 5.32 -18.59
CA VAL A 181 21.31 6.03 -17.38
C VAL A 181 20.83 5.04 -16.33
N TRP A 182 20.06 4.02 -16.72
CA TRP A 182 19.64 2.97 -15.79
C TRP A 182 20.83 2.23 -15.16
N LEU A 183 21.83 1.90 -15.93
CA LEU A 183 23.06 1.23 -15.43
C LEU A 183 23.82 2.12 -14.44
N LYS A 184 23.93 3.43 -14.69
CA LYS A 184 24.53 4.40 -13.75
C LYS A 184 23.75 4.48 -12.44
N ILE A 185 22.41 4.54 -12.50
CA ILE A 185 21.54 4.52 -11.30
C ILE A 185 21.77 3.23 -10.50
N LYS A 186 21.81 2.08 -11.17
CA LYS A 186 22.09 0.79 -10.52
C LYS A 186 23.47 0.75 -9.87
N ALA A 187 24.50 1.28 -10.52
CA ALA A 187 25.85 1.32 -9.98
C ALA A 187 25.90 2.16 -8.70
N TYR A 188 25.28 3.35 -8.69
CA TYR A 188 25.16 4.17 -7.50
C TYR A 188 24.45 3.43 -6.35
N VAL A 189 23.32 2.76 -6.62
CA VAL A 189 22.60 2.02 -5.59
C VAL A 189 23.42 0.83 -5.06
N SER A 190 24.18 0.15 -5.92
CA SER A 190 25.09 -0.91 -5.50
C SER A 190 26.18 -0.39 -4.56
N GLU A 191 26.81 0.73 -4.90
CA GLU A 191 27.84 1.39 -4.08
C GLU A 191 27.24 1.84 -2.72
N PHE A 192 26.06 2.49 -2.74
CA PHE A 192 25.37 2.90 -1.51
C PHE A 192 25.10 1.72 -0.57
N ASN A 193 24.80 0.55 -1.12
CA ASN A 193 24.42 -0.64 -0.35
C ASN A 193 25.61 -1.52 0.07
N GLU A 194 26.83 -1.24 -0.34
CA GLU A 194 27.99 -2.13 -0.21
C GLU A 194 28.26 -2.54 1.26
N ASP A 195 28.11 -1.62 2.19
CA ASP A 195 28.31 -1.84 3.63
C ASP A 195 27.00 -2.13 4.41
N LYS A 196 25.82 -2.08 3.76
CA LYS A 196 24.50 -2.19 4.39
C LYS A 196 24.08 -3.65 4.54
N LYS A 197 24.14 -4.17 5.77
CA LYS A 197 23.81 -5.57 6.06
C LYS A 197 22.31 -5.86 6.14
N ARG A 198 21.50 -4.88 6.61
CA ARG A 198 20.05 -5.06 6.76
C ARG A 198 19.34 -4.49 5.56
N VAL A 199 18.36 -5.22 5.02
CA VAL A 199 17.51 -4.76 3.91
C VAL A 199 16.80 -3.43 4.24
N PHE A 200 16.50 -3.19 5.51
CA PHE A 200 15.88 -1.94 5.95
C PHE A 200 16.78 -0.72 5.72
N ASP A 201 18.10 -0.88 5.82
CA ASP A 201 19.08 0.20 5.64
C ASP A 201 19.49 0.37 4.17
N GLN A 202 19.14 -0.57 3.28
CA GLN A 202 19.48 -0.54 1.88
C GLN A 202 18.53 0.36 1.08
N LEU A 203 19.02 1.00 0.05
CA LEU A 203 18.23 1.63 -1.00
C LEU A 203 17.80 0.52 -1.99
N LEU A 204 16.48 0.33 -2.17
CA LEU A 204 15.97 -0.74 -3.04
C LEU A 204 15.39 -0.13 -4.31
N LEU A 205 16.07 -0.39 -5.43
CA LEU A 205 15.73 0.15 -6.75
C LEU A 205 14.89 -0.84 -7.55
N THR A 206 13.91 -0.32 -8.27
CA THR A 206 13.06 -1.10 -9.18
C THR A 206 12.83 -0.34 -10.48
N LEU A 207 13.13 -0.96 -11.63
CA LEU A 207 12.65 -0.49 -12.93
C LEU A 207 11.24 -1.04 -13.13
N ARG A 208 10.25 -0.17 -13.08
CA ARG A 208 8.82 -0.56 -13.18
C ARG A 208 8.29 -0.57 -14.60
N GLY A 209 8.98 0.09 -15.50
CA GLY A 209 8.63 0.12 -16.91
C GLY A 209 9.69 0.86 -17.71
N MET A 210 9.76 0.51 -18.95
CA MET A 210 10.61 1.17 -19.94
C MET A 210 9.82 1.23 -21.25
N ASP A 211 9.65 2.43 -21.76
CA ASP A 211 8.96 2.68 -23.02
C ASP A 211 9.88 3.47 -23.92
N SER A 212 9.88 3.21 -25.23
CA SER A 212 10.59 4.00 -26.22
C SER A 212 9.78 4.16 -27.49
N GLY A 213 9.98 5.30 -28.17
CA GLY A 213 9.25 5.62 -29.40
C GLY A 213 9.96 6.68 -30.22
N GLN A 214 9.39 6.93 -31.42
CA GLN A 214 9.85 7.98 -32.32
C GLN A 214 8.64 8.51 -33.12
N ASP A 215 8.68 9.78 -33.50
CA ASP A 215 7.66 10.43 -34.32
C ASP A 215 8.14 10.84 -35.72
N GLY A 216 9.34 10.44 -36.11
CA GLY A 216 9.99 10.80 -37.36
C GLY A 216 10.92 12.02 -37.26
N PHE A 217 10.89 12.77 -36.16
CA PHE A 217 11.76 13.91 -35.86
C PHE A 217 12.52 13.74 -34.57
N GLU A 218 11.84 13.24 -33.54
CA GLU A 218 12.40 13.02 -32.20
C GLU A 218 12.31 11.52 -31.82
N GLN A 219 13.34 11.04 -31.16
CA GLN A 219 13.32 9.78 -30.43
C GLN A 219 13.13 10.09 -28.95
N SER A 220 12.33 9.27 -28.28
CA SER A 220 12.16 9.36 -26.83
C SER A 220 12.26 7.99 -26.17
N ALA A 221 12.76 7.97 -24.94
CA ALA A 221 12.70 6.81 -24.05
C ALA A 221 12.35 7.26 -22.64
N THR A 222 11.50 6.50 -21.97
CA THR A 222 11.06 6.78 -20.61
C THR A 222 11.33 5.58 -19.71
N LEU A 223 12.07 5.80 -18.61
CA LEU A 223 12.24 4.83 -17.54
C LEU A 223 11.32 5.19 -16.39
N LYS A 224 10.50 4.26 -15.93
CA LYS A 224 9.67 4.39 -14.71
C LYS A 224 10.45 3.79 -13.54
N VAL A 225 11.11 4.64 -12.76
CA VAL A 225 12.01 4.24 -11.68
C VAL A 225 11.31 4.37 -10.33
N GLY A 226 11.31 3.28 -9.56
CA GLY A 226 10.86 3.27 -8.18
C GLY A 226 12.00 3.00 -7.22
N ALA A 227 12.02 3.68 -6.09
CA ALA A 227 12.97 3.43 -5.02
C ALA A 227 12.27 3.30 -3.67
N ARG A 228 12.68 2.32 -2.86
CA ARG A 228 12.37 2.26 -1.43
C ARG A 228 13.56 2.84 -0.67
N LEU A 229 13.33 3.94 0.03
CA LEU A 229 14.35 4.75 0.67
C LEU A 229 14.60 4.29 2.12
N PRO A 230 15.85 4.12 2.55
CA PRO A 230 16.18 3.98 3.97
C PRO A 230 15.95 5.32 4.70
N VAL A 231 15.93 5.29 6.04
CA VAL A 231 15.63 6.47 6.86
C VAL A 231 16.61 7.64 6.62
N GLU A 232 17.83 7.34 6.25
CA GLU A 232 18.91 8.33 6.02
C GLU A 232 18.83 9.04 4.66
N VAL A 233 17.92 8.61 3.76
CA VAL A 233 17.75 9.20 2.41
C VAL A 233 16.36 9.79 2.32
N SER A 234 16.27 11.12 2.23
CA SER A 234 15.00 11.79 1.94
C SER A 234 14.59 11.63 0.46
N PRO A 235 13.32 11.81 0.11
CA PRO A 235 12.91 11.87 -1.30
C PRO A 235 13.64 12.96 -2.07
N GLU A 236 13.90 14.12 -1.45
CA GLU A 236 14.62 15.24 -2.02
C GLU A 236 16.07 14.88 -2.37
N ASP A 237 16.80 14.22 -1.45
CA ASP A 237 18.17 13.76 -1.69
C ASP A 237 18.22 12.75 -2.84
N TRP A 238 17.22 11.85 -2.89
CA TRP A 238 17.10 10.89 -3.98
C TRP A 238 16.90 11.56 -5.34
N TYR A 239 15.98 12.53 -5.44
CA TYR A 239 15.72 13.25 -6.69
C TYR A 239 16.93 14.06 -7.14
N GLN A 240 17.61 14.77 -6.23
CA GLN A 240 18.83 15.50 -6.53
C GLN A 240 19.93 14.54 -7.05
N LYS A 241 20.02 13.35 -6.46
CA LYS A 241 20.98 12.35 -6.92
C LYS A 241 20.66 11.84 -8.33
N LEU A 242 19.38 11.60 -8.62
CA LEU A 242 18.96 11.21 -9.98
C LEU A 242 19.28 12.31 -11.00
N GLU A 243 18.97 13.56 -10.69
CA GLU A 243 19.31 14.73 -11.55
C GLU A 243 20.80 14.82 -11.85
N GLY A 244 21.65 14.48 -10.89
CA GLY A 244 23.10 14.46 -11.08
C GLY A 244 23.65 13.27 -11.86
N ILE A 245 22.83 12.23 -12.12
CA ILE A 245 23.19 11.05 -12.92
C ILE A 245 22.76 11.20 -14.37
N VAL A 246 21.63 11.88 -14.60
CA VAL A 246 21.01 12.14 -15.91
C VAL A 246 21.66 13.33 -16.60
#